data_061dc20d1069a5b17187294f2ba4db83
#
_entry.id   061dc20d1069a5b17187294f2ba4db83
#
_cell.length_a   1.000
_cell.length_b   1.000
_cell.length_c   1.000
_cell.angle_alpha   90.00
_cell.angle_beta   90.00
_cell.angle_gamma   90.00
#
_symmetry.space_group_name_H-M   'P 1'
#
loop_
_entity.id
_entity.type
_entity.pdbx_description
1 polymer ?
#
loop_
_entity_poly.entity_id
_entity_poly.type
_entity_poly.pdbx_seq_one_letter_code
_entity_poly.pdbx_strand_id
1 'polypeptide(L)'
;MWVAVVLAASGALMVAASWQRWAGSCSGAEACASRQDHLFDFLPPAEPWEQAGSAAQLGGMSLLVFALALPLLPWALTGRRPGPFSAIALLASELALVAVAVATLRSGLSGVVVAPTLGGSSVAVWLIGPPVLLGRFAVSARGWARASSVLLIMATPLVASVTYAIGEYDTRPWWEAVSGSITVTAALCLLVAAVRRAGRSHGPDASINAEVGSATQPR
;
A
#
# COMPACT_ATOMS: atom_id res chain seq x y z
N MET A 1 -14.45 -4.02 5.89
CA MET A 1 -14.86 -2.86 5.09
C MET A 1 -13.94 -1.66 5.31
N TRP A 2 -13.70 -1.23 6.55
CA TRP A 2 -12.86 -0.06 6.87
C TRP A 2 -11.46 -0.10 6.22
N VAL A 3 -10.75 -1.23 6.31
CA VAL A 3 -9.42 -1.40 5.68
C VAL A 3 -9.43 -1.13 4.17
N ALA A 4 -10.48 -1.57 3.48
CA ALA A 4 -10.61 -1.32 2.04
C ALA A 4 -10.79 0.18 1.74
N VAL A 5 -11.55 0.90 2.55
CA VAL A 5 -11.73 2.35 2.38
C VAL A 5 -10.41 3.09 2.59
N VAL A 6 -9.65 2.74 3.64
CA VAL A 6 -8.35 3.34 3.94
C VAL A 6 -7.34 3.06 2.83
N LEU A 7 -7.29 1.83 2.31
CA LEU A 7 -6.44 1.48 1.15
C LEU A 7 -6.83 2.26 -0.11
N ALA A 8 -8.12 2.40 -0.39
CA ALA A 8 -8.59 3.18 -1.54
C ALA A 8 -8.20 4.66 -1.42
N ALA A 9 -8.34 5.24 -0.23
CA ALA A 9 -7.92 6.61 0.05
C ALA A 9 -6.40 6.80 -0.13
N SER A 10 -5.59 5.86 0.39
CA SER A 10 -4.14 5.85 0.18
C SER A 10 -3.79 5.80 -1.30
N GLY A 11 -4.37 4.86 -2.06
CA GLY A 11 -4.13 4.76 -3.49
C GLY A 11 -4.52 6.01 -4.26
N ALA A 12 -5.67 6.62 -3.94
CA ALA A 12 -6.12 7.87 -4.57
C ALA A 12 -5.16 9.03 -4.30
N LEU A 13 -4.65 9.17 -3.07
CA LEU A 13 -3.63 10.16 -2.72
C LEU A 13 -2.34 9.95 -3.51
N MET A 14 -1.91 8.71 -3.73
CA MET A 14 -0.73 8.40 -4.51
C MET A 14 -0.91 8.76 -6.00
N VAL A 15 -2.09 8.50 -6.57
CA VAL A 15 -2.45 8.96 -7.93
C VAL A 15 -2.40 10.48 -8.01
N ALA A 16 -2.95 11.18 -7.02
CA ALA A 16 -2.91 12.64 -6.97
C ALA A 16 -1.48 13.20 -6.84
N ALA A 17 -0.63 12.54 -6.04
CA ALA A 17 0.79 12.88 -5.91
C ALA A 17 1.52 12.75 -7.26
N SER A 18 1.33 11.64 -7.94
CA SER A 18 1.88 11.40 -9.27
C SER A 18 1.39 12.43 -10.30
N TRP A 19 0.11 12.81 -10.24
CA TRP A 19 -0.44 13.85 -11.09
C TRP A 19 0.28 15.18 -10.88
N GLN A 20 0.53 15.58 -9.64
CA GLN A 20 1.27 16.83 -9.35
C GLN A 20 2.69 16.80 -9.92
N ARG A 21 3.37 15.66 -9.81
CA ARG A 21 4.71 15.47 -10.37
C ARG A 21 4.71 15.59 -11.89
N TRP A 22 3.88 14.83 -12.57
CA TRP A 22 3.97 14.65 -14.02
C TRP A 22 3.19 15.67 -14.82
N ALA A 23 1.98 16.05 -14.41
CA ALA A 23 1.16 17.01 -15.15
C ALA A 23 1.64 18.45 -14.99
N GLY A 24 2.26 18.78 -13.84
CA GLY A 24 2.77 20.15 -13.56
C GLY A 24 4.18 20.41 -14.09
N SER A 25 5.03 19.38 -14.14
CA SER A 25 6.45 19.53 -14.49
C SER A 25 6.79 19.19 -15.95
N CYS A 26 5.93 18.43 -16.63
CA CYS A 26 6.18 17.93 -17.98
C CYS A 26 5.03 18.24 -18.93
N SER A 27 5.08 19.36 -19.62
CA SER A 27 4.08 19.73 -20.63
C SER A 27 4.30 19.07 -22.01
N GLY A 28 5.19 18.07 -22.13
CA GLY A 28 5.44 17.31 -23.36
C GLY A 28 6.46 16.19 -23.15
N ALA A 29 6.35 15.13 -23.94
CA ALA A 29 7.21 13.93 -23.83
C ALA A 29 8.71 14.25 -23.98
N GLU A 30 9.06 15.18 -24.86
CA GLU A 30 10.48 15.61 -25.07
C GLU A 30 11.01 16.44 -23.91
N ALA A 31 10.17 17.25 -23.25
CA ALA A 31 10.57 18.05 -22.10
C ALA A 31 10.82 17.20 -20.84
N CYS A 32 10.16 16.05 -20.72
CA CYS A 32 10.41 15.08 -19.64
C CYS A 32 11.71 14.30 -19.85
N ALA A 33 12.00 13.89 -21.08
CA ALA A 33 13.20 13.13 -21.41
C ALA A 33 14.50 13.93 -21.25
N SER A 34 14.43 15.26 -21.41
CA SER A 34 15.59 16.16 -21.29
C SER A 34 15.87 16.64 -19.85
N ARG A 35 14.90 16.49 -18.93
CA ARG A 35 15.08 16.82 -17.51
C ARG A 35 15.50 15.55 -16.76
N GLN A 36 16.49 15.69 -15.92
CA GLN A 36 16.89 14.62 -15.01
C GLN A 36 15.70 14.30 -14.08
N ASP A 37 15.00 13.25 -14.41
CA ASP A 37 13.75 12.85 -13.79
C ASP A 37 13.87 12.63 -12.28
N HIS A 38 15.08 12.24 -11.83
CA HIS A 38 15.40 12.02 -10.43
C HIS A 38 15.32 13.25 -9.53
N LEU A 39 15.40 14.47 -10.11
CA LEU A 39 15.27 15.71 -9.33
C LEU A 39 13.90 15.85 -8.67
N PHE A 40 12.88 15.20 -9.21
CA PHE A 40 11.50 15.29 -8.75
C PHE A 40 11.01 14.05 -7.97
N ASP A 41 11.91 13.11 -7.68
CA ASP A 41 11.57 11.93 -6.91
C ASP A 41 11.14 12.27 -5.49
N PHE A 42 9.97 11.80 -5.08
CA PHE A 42 9.39 12.14 -3.79
C PHE A 42 9.17 10.95 -2.83
N LEU A 43 9.62 9.72 -3.20
CA LEU A 43 9.40 8.51 -2.40
C LEU A 43 10.66 7.67 -2.16
N PRO A 44 11.50 8.02 -1.20
CA PRO A 44 11.65 9.30 -0.49
C PRO A 44 12.45 10.30 -1.31
N PRO A 45 12.29 11.62 -1.08
CA PRO A 45 13.14 12.62 -1.71
C PRO A 45 14.63 12.39 -1.35
N ALA A 46 15.52 12.58 -2.33
CA ALA A 46 16.98 12.47 -2.16
C ALA A 46 17.68 13.59 -2.93
N GLU A 47 18.78 14.12 -2.36
CA GLU A 47 19.56 15.18 -3.00
C GLU A 47 20.28 14.67 -4.29
N PRO A 48 20.31 15.48 -5.37
CA PRO A 48 19.63 16.76 -5.53
C PRO A 48 18.12 16.61 -5.75
N TRP A 49 17.29 17.47 -5.13
CA TRP A 49 15.83 17.36 -5.20
C TRP A 49 15.15 18.70 -5.45
N GLU A 50 14.17 18.70 -6.33
CA GLU A 50 13.29 19.84 -6.59
C GLU A 50 11.83 19.46 -6.26
N GLN A 51 11.15 20.32 -5.54
CA GLN A 51 9.76 20.07 -5.16
C GLN A 51 8.81 20.27 -6.35
N ALA A 52 8.12 19.20 -6.75
CA ALA A 52 7.06 19.25 -7.77
C ALA A 52 5.69 19.49 -7.11
N GLY A 53 5.27 20.73 -7.04
CA GLY A 53 3.98 21.11 -6.45
C GLY A 53 3.79 20.53 -5.04
N SER A 54 2.67 19.79 -4.82
CA SER A 54 2.38 19.11 -3.56
C SER A 54 2.64 17.59 -3.61
N ALA A 55 3.43 17.10 -4.59
CA ALA A 55 3.63 15.66 -4.79
C ALA A 55 4.17 14.95 -3.53
N ALA A 56 5.23 15.48 -2.90
CA ALA A 56 5.81 14.90 -1.69
C ALA A 56 4.85 14.95 -0.49
N GLN A 57 4.04 16.00 -0.38
CA GLN A 57 3.02 16.09 0.68
C GLN A 57 1.95 15.02 0.51
N LEU A 58 1.38 14.88 -0.70
CA LEU A 58 0.36 13.89 -1.00
C LEU A 58 0.91 12.47 -0.92
N GLY A 59 2.15 12.23 -1.38
CA GLY A 59 2.83 10.96 -1.25
C GLY A 59 3.06 10.56 0.20
N GLY A 60 3.59 11.47 1.03
CA GLY A 60 3.76 11.24 2.46
C GLY A 60 2.44 10.96 3.17
N MET A 61 1.37 11.71 2.85
CA MET A 61 0.02 11.45 3.36
C MET A 61 -0.52 10.10 2.90
N SER A 62 -0.30 9.71 1.64
CA SER A 62 -0.68 8.39 1.12
C SER A 62 -0.07 7.27 1.94
N LEU A 63 1.26 7.35 2.21
CA LEU A 63 1.96 6.36 3.03
C LEU A 63 1.45 6.33 4.48
N LEU A 64 1.15 7.49 5.10
CA LEU A 64 0.56 7.54 6.45
C LEU A 64 -0.83 6.90 6.49
N VAL A 65 -1.67 7.15 5.48
CA VAL A 65 -2.97 6.51 5.36
C VAL A 65 -2.82 5.01 5.14
N PHE A 66 -1.83 4.57 4.35
CA PHE A 66 -1.53 3.14 4.18
C PHE A 66 -1.09 2.50 5.50
N ALA A 67 -0.29 3.20 6.31
CA ALA A 67 0.14 2.77 7.63
C ALA A 67 -1.07 2.45 8.54
N LEU A 68 -2.15 3.22 8.49
CA LEU A 68 -3.38 2.91 9.25
C LEU A 68 -4.04 1.57 8.84
N ALA A 69 -3.84 1.14 7.60
CA ALA A 69 -4.39 -0.12 7.10
C ALA A 69 -3.49 -1.32 7.43
N LEU A 70 -2.16 -1.13 7.44
CA LEU A 70 -1.17 -2.20 7.51
C LEU A 70 -1.34 -3.15 8.71
N PRO A 71 -1.54 -2.70 9.95
CA PRO A 71 -1.71 -3.58 11.10
C PRO A 71 -3.01 -4.41 11.05
N LEU A 72 -4.01 -3.95 10.30
CA LEU A 72 -5.30 -4.62 10.15
C LEU A 72 -5.34 -5.57 8.96
N LEU A 73 -4.38 -5.48 8.02
CA LEU A 73 -4.32 -6.31 6.82
C LEU A 73 -4.28 -7.81 7.11
N PRO A 74 -3.50 -8.34 8.07
CA PRO A 74 -3.48 -9.77 8.35
C PRO A 74 -4.87 -10.31 8.64
N TRP A 75 -5.61 -9.63 9.50
CA TRP A 75 -6.96 -10.02 9.85
C TRP A 75 -7.94 -9.85 8.67
N ALA A 76 -7.84 -8.75 7.93
CA ALA A 76 -8.71 -8.49 6.78
C ALA A 76 -8.50 -9.51 5.64
N LEU A 77 -7.25 -9.94 5.39
CA LEU A 77 -6.90 -10.87 4.33
C LEU A 77 -7.13 -12.33 4.71
N THR A 78 -6.73 -12.72 5.92
CA THR A 78 -6.71 -14.13 6.33
C THR A 78 -7.81 -14.51 7.32
N GLY A 79 -8.46 -13.54 7.96
CA GLY A 79 -9.39 -13.74 9.07
C GLY A 79 -8.73 -14.17 10.38
N ARG A 80 -7.39 -14.16 10.46
CA ARG A 80 -6.62 -14.65 11.62
C ARG A 80 -5.68 -13.55 12.13
N ARG A 81 -5.34 -13.63 13.41
CA ARG A 81 -4.29 -12.78 14.00
C ARG A 81 -2.92 -13.23 13.49
N PRO A 82 -1.96 -12.31 13.26
CA PRO A 82 -0.61 -12.67 12.89
C PRO A 82 0.06 -13.43 14.04
N GLY A 83 0.83 -14.46 13.71
CA GLY A 83 1.71 -15.12 14.68
C GLY A 83 2.85 -14.18 15.13
N PRO A 84 3.58 -14.53 16.19
CA PRO A 84 4.56 -13.64 16.83
C PRO A 84 5.62 -13.12 15.85
N PHE A 85 6.15 -13.98 15.01
CA PHE A 85 7.12 -13.60 13.97
C PHE A 85 6.56 -12.60 12.97
N SER A 86 5.33 -12.83 12.49
CA SER A 86 4.65 -11.91 11.57
C SER A 86 4.28 -10.60 12.26
N ALA A 87 3.98 -10.62 13.57
CA ALA A 87 3.70 -9.41 14.34
C ALA A 87 4.94 -8.53 14.50
N ILE A 88 6.11 -9.12 14.78
CA ILE A 88 7.38 -8.38 14.87
C ILE A 88 7.74 -7.78 13.50
N ALA A 89 7.66 -8.57 12.43
CA ALA A 89 7.94 -8.08 11.08
C ALA A 89 6.94 -6.99 10.64
N LEU A 90 5.68 -7.10 11.04
CA LEU A 90 4.65 -6.11 10.81
C LEU A 90 4.98 -4.79 11.53
N LEU A 91 5.35 -4.87 12.82
CA LEU A 91 5.74 -3.70 13.59
C LEU A 91 6.98 -3.01 13.00
N ALA A 92 8.00 -3.77 12.60
CA ALA A 92 9.19 -3.22 11.96
C ALA A 92 8.85 -2.53 10.62
N SER A 93 8.00 -3.15 9.80
CA SER A 93 7.54 -2.57 8.53
C SER A 93 6.70 -1.33 8.75
N GLU A 94 5.86 -1.31 9.78
CA GLU A 94 5.03 -0.16 10.17
C GLU A 94 5.90 1.03 10.59
N LEU A 95 6.86 0.81 11.48
CA LEU A 95 7.78 1.85 11.95
C LEU A 95 8.60 2.43 10.79
N ALA A 96 9.09 1.58 9.89
CA ALA A 96 9.84 2.01 8.72
C ALA A 96 8.97 2.81 7.74
N LEU A 97 7.75 2.33 7.49
CA LEU A 97 6.77 3.02 6.65
C LEU A 97 6.43 4.40 7.19
N VAL A 98 6.14 4.52 8.49
CA VAL A 98 5.85 5.80 9.14
C VAL A 98 7.06 6.73 9.09
N ALA A 99 8.28 6.21 9.34
CA ALA A 99 9.50 7.01 9.25
C ALA A 99 9.71 7.61 7.84
N VAL A 100 9.54 6.81 6.80
CA VAL A 100 9.63 7.27 5.40
C VAL A 100 8.49 8.24 5.08
N ALA A 101 7.27 7.93 5.49
CA ALA A 101 6.10 8.78 5.25
C ALA A 101 6.25 10.17 5.88
N VAL A 102 6.69 10.23 7.14
CA VAL A 102 6.91 11.50 7.86
C VAL A 102 8.06 12.29 7.23
N ALA A 103 9.15 11.63 6.85
CA ALA A 103 10.26 12.28 6.17
C ALA A 103 9.82 12.90 4.84
N THR A 104 9.10 12.12 4.01
CA THR A 104 8.55 12.57 2.73
C THR A 104 7.59 13.76 2.92
N LEU A 105 6.67 13.67 3.88
CA LEU A 105 5.73 14.76 4.19
C LEU A 105 6.45 16.03 4.65
N ARG A 106 7.44 15.89 5.54
CA ARG A 106 8.23 17.03 6.02
C ARG A 106 9.07 17.66 4.91
N SER A 107 9.66 16.85 4.03
CA SER A 107 10.35 17.38 2.86
C SER A 107 9.42 18.21 1.99
N GLY A 108 8.20 17.68 1.71
CA GLY A 108 7.21 18.41 0.94
C GLY A 108 6.70 19.69 1.61
N LEU A 109 6.67 19.76 2.95
CA LEU A 109 6.25 20.96 3.68
C LEU A 109 7.38 22.01 3.80
N SER A 110 8.62 21.58 3.90
CA SER A 110 9.77 22.48 4.11
C SER A 110 10.47 22.88 2.80
N GLY A 111 10.26 22.16 1.70
CA GLY A 111 10.97 22.37 0.44
C GLY A 111 12.42 21.88 0.44
N VAL A 112 12.85 21.18 1.51
CA VAL A 112 14.22 20.64 1.64
C VAL A 112 14.15 19.16 2.00
N VAL A 113 15.15 18.38 1.58
CA VAL A 113 15.18 16.94 1.88
C VAL A 113 15.34 16.70 3.37
N VAL A 114 14.40 15.95 3.94
CA VAL A 114 14.43 15.48 5.33
C VAL A 114 14.68 13.98 5.30
N ALA A 115 15.81 13.55 5.85
CA ALA A 115 16.14 12.12 5.94
C ALA A 115 15.15 11.38 6.87
N PRO A 116 14.73 10.14 6.51
CA PRO A 116 13.93 9.31 7.39
C PRO A 116 14.66 9.02 8.70
N THR A 117 13.92 8.92 9.80
CA THR A 117 14.46 8.43 11.06
C THR A 117 15.10 7.06 10.85
N LEU A 118 16.28 6.81 11.42
CA LEU A 118 17.11 5.63 11.19
C LEU A 118 17.71 5.53 9.76
N GLY A 119 17.64 6.60 8.97
CA GLY A 119 18.32 6.71 7.68
C GLY A 119 18.00 5.58 6.70
N GLY A 120 19.00 5.06 6.02
CA GLY A 120 18.86 4.03 4.98
C GLY A 120 18.26 2.71 5.47
N SER A 121 18.36 2.37 6.77
CA SER A 121 17.74 1.17 7.31
C SER A 121 16.21 1.22 7.27
N SER A 122 15.59 2.38 7.52
CA SER A 122 14.15 2.58 7.37
C SER A 122 13.71 2.35 5.92
N VAL A 123 14.48 2.88 4.98
CA VAL A 123 14.18 2.72 3.54
C VAL A 123 14.29 1.25 3.14
N ALA A 124 15.34 0.54 3.57
CA ALA A 124 15.53 -0.88 3.27
C ALA A 124 14.38 -1.75 3.84
N VAL A 125 13.99 -1.50 5.10
CA VAL A 125 12.87 -2.23 5.72
C VAL A 125 11.54 -1.88 5.05
N TRP A 126 11.31 -0.62 4.69
CA TRP A 126 10.12 -0.21 3.95
C TRP A 126 10.05 -0.84 2.55
N LEU A 127 11.20 -0.99 1.88
CA LEU A 127 11.27 -1.61 0.55
C LEU A 127 10.97 -3.12 0.60
N ILE A 128 11.54 -3.84 1.56
CA ILE A 128 11.52 -5.32 1.60
C ILE A 128 10.41 -5.86 2.53
N GLY A 129 10.14 -5.21 3.64
CA GLY A 129 9.24 -5.71 4.68
C GLY A 129 7.80 -5.94 4.19
N PRO A 130 7.12 -4.92 3.63
CA PRO A 130 5.75 -5.07 3.15
C PRO A 130 5.57 -6.17 2.11
N PRO A 131 6.38 -6.28 1.01
CA PRO A 131 6.20 -7.35 0.04
C PRO A 131 6.41 -8.75 0.64
N VAL A 132 7.35 -8.93 1.56
CA VAL A 132 7.56 -10.21 2.26
C VAL A 132 6.35 -10.59 3.12
N LEU A 133 5.82 -9.64 3.90
CA LEU A 133 4.62 -9.84 4.71
C LEU A 133 3.39 -10.17 3.85
N LEU A 134 3.16 -9.37 2.80
CA LEU A 134 2.05 -9.56 1.87
C LEU A 134 2.14 -10.91 1.15
N GLY A 135 3.36 -11.36 0.80
CA GLY A 135 3.62 -12.68 0.23
C GLY A 135 3.16 -13.80 1.18
N ARG A 136 3.49 -13.71 2.47
CA ARG A 136 3.01 -14.67 3.49
C ARG A 136 1.49 -14.65 3.63
N PHE A 137 0.87 -13.49 3.57
CA PHE A 137 -0.59 -13.40 3.63
C PHE A 137 -1.24 -13.93 2.34
N ALA A 138 -0.65 -13.71 1.17
CA ALA A 138 -1.13 -14.23 -0.10
C ALA A 138 -1.17 -15.78 -0.12
N VAL A 139 -0.19 -16.44 0.49
CA VAL A 139 -0.18 -17.91 0.63
C VAL A 139 -1.36 -18.39 1.49
N SER A 140 -1.68 -17.68 2.55
CA SER A 140 -2.73 -18.06 3.51
C SER A 140 -4.14 -17.59 3.08
N ALA A 141 -4.23 -16.57 2.25
CA ALA A 141 -5.49 -16.01 1.76
C ALA A 141 -6.06 -16.82 0.61
N ARG A 142 -7.39 -16.68 0.35
CA ARG A 142 -8.10 -17.37 -0.74
C ARG A 142 -8.98 -16.41 -1.53
N GLY A 143 -9.20 -16.72 -2.79
CA GLY A 143 -10.09 -15.96 -3.67
C GLY A 143 -9.71 -14.48 -3.75
N TRP A 144 -10.68 -13.59 -3.61
CA TRP A 144 -10.50 -12.14 -3.71
C TRP A 144 -9.53 -11.54 -2.69
N ALA A 145 -9.42 -12.13 -1.50
CA ALA A 145 -8.43 -11.70 -0.52
C ALA A 145 -6.99 -12.02 -0.97
N ARG A 146 -6.78 -13.15 -1.63
CA ARG A 146 -5.49 -13.48 -2.25
C ARG A 146 -5.17 -12.53 -3.41
N ALA A 147 -6.14 -12.26 -4.27
CA ALA A 147 -5.99 -11.29 -5.35
C ALA A 147 -5.60 -9.91 -4.82
N SER A 148 -6.25 -9.44 -3.75
CA SER A 148 -5.88 -8.19 -3.07
C SER A 148 -4.42 -8.22 -2.56
N SER A 149 -3.98 -9.31 -1.91
CA SER A 149 -2.59 -9.43 -1.45
C SER A 149 -1.59 -9.36 -2.61
N VAL A 150 -1.85 -10.06 -3.71
CA VAL A 150 -0.96 -10.06 -4.89
C VAL A 150 -0.89 -8.66 -5.51
N LEU A 151 -2.03 -7.98 -5.65
CA LEU A 151 -2.06 -6.61 -6.15
C LEU A 151 -1.29 -5.65 -5.24
N LEU A 152 -1.42 -5.78 -3.92
CA LEU A 152 -0.65 -4.96 -2.98
C LEU A 152 0.86 -5.22 -3.10
N ILE A 153 1.30 -6.46 -3.36
CA ILE A 153 2.72 -6.75 -3.64
C ILE A 153 3.16 -6.01 -4.91
N MET A 154 2.37 -6.08 -5.97
CA MET A 154 2.66 -5.39 -7.24
C MET A 154 2.70 -3.87 -7.10
N ALA A 155 1.99 -3.31 -6.13
CA ALA A 155 1.99 -1.88 -5.83
C ALA A 155 3.19 -1.43 -4.97
N THR A 156 4.03 -2.35 -4.49
CA THR A 156 5.15 -1.99 -3.59
C THR A 156 6.30 -1.33 -4.33
N PRO A 157 7.07 -0.48 -3.63
CA PRO A 157 8.27 0.16 -4.20
C PRO A 157 9.33 -0.86 -4.64
N LEU A 158 9.39 -2.04 -4.01
CA LEU A 158 10.30 -3.11 -4.44
C LEU A 158 10.03 -3.53 -5.89
N VAL A 159 8.76 -3.75 -6.25
CA VAL A 159 8.38 -4.11 -7.63
C VAL A 159 8.69 -2.96 -8.57
N ALA A 160 8.42 -1.72 -8.16
CA ALA A 160 8.82 -0.53 -8.91
C ALA A 160 10.34 -0.55 -9.18
N SER A 161 11.16 -0.68 -8.15
CA SER A 161 12.62 -0.68 -8.26
C SER A 161 13.13 -1.80 -9.19
N VAL A 162 12.56 -3.00 -9.11
CA VAL A 162 12.93 -4.10 -10.01
C VAL A 162 12.56 -3.77 -11.46
N THR A 163 11.41 -3.17 -11.70
CA THR A 163 11.00 -2.78 -13.07
C THR A 163 11.86 -1.66 -13.64
N TYR A 164 12.34 -0.73 -12.82
CA TYR A 164 13.33 0.28 -13.20
C TYR A 164 14.69 -0.35 -13.54
N ALA A 165 15.14 -1.35 -12.77
CA ALA A 165 16.42 -2.02 -13.01
C ALA A 165 16.46 -2.85 -14.31
N ILE A 166 15.30 -3.27 -14.82
CA ILE A 166 15.20 -4.09 -16.05
C ILE A 166 14.94 -3.22 -17.30
N GLY A 167 14.40 -2.02 -17.13
CA GLY A 167 14.07 -1.09 -18.23
C GLY A 167 15.09 0.02 -18.39
N GLU A 168 14.99 0.77 -19.47
CA GLU A 168 15.70 2.05 -19.61
C GLU A 168 15.25 3.00 -18.50
N TYR A 169 16.21 3.61 -17.82
CA TYR A 169 16.06 4.32 -16.56
C TYR A 169 15.02 5.48 -16.58
N ASP A 170 14.81 6.08 -17.75
CA ASP A 170 14.02 7.31 -17.91
C ASP A 170 12.65 7.09 -18.58
N THR A 171 12.19 5.85 -18.76
CA THR A 171 11.07 5.58 -19.66
C THR A 171 9.73 5.25 -19.01
N ARG A 172 9.58 5.34 -17.67
CA ARG A 172 8.31 4.98 -17.01
C ARG A 172 7.71 6.10 -16.16
N PRO A 173 7.29 7.21 -16.79
CA PRO A 173 6.50 8.20 -16.11
C PRO A 173 5.23 7.56 -15.51
N TRP A 174 4.69 8.14 -14.45
CA TRP A 174 3.43 7.73 -13.83
C TRP A 174 3.47 6.43 -13.00
N TRP A 175 4.66 5.91 -12.65
CA TRP A 175 4.71 4.69 -11.84
C TRP A 175 3.93 4.80 -10.53
N GLU A 176 3.99 5.92 -9.84
CA GLU A 176 3.28 6.15 -8.59
C GLU A 176 1.75 6.14 -8.82
N ALA A 177 1.27 6.65 -9.97
CA ALA A 177 -0.14 6.56 -10.34
C ALA A 177 -0.56 5.11 -10.61
N VAL A 178 0.30 4.32 -11.26
CA VAL A 178 0.07 2.88 -11.48
C VAL A 178 -0.01 2.15 -10.14
N SER A 179 0.95 2.37 -9.24
CA SER A 179 0.96 1.79 -7.89
C SER A 179 -0.30 2.19 -7.09
N GLY A 180 -0.67 3.47 -7.13
CA GLY A 180 -1.90 3.97 -6.52
C GLY A 180 -3.16 3.32 -7.07
N SER A 181 -3.26 3.17 -8.39
CA SER A 181 -4.39 2.53 -9.07
C SER A 181 -4.49 1.04 -8.74
N ILE A 182 -3.35 0.33 -8.67
CA ILE A 182 -3.29 -1.06 -8.23
C ILE A 182 -3.75 -1.17 -6.77
N THR A 183 -3.36 -0.23 -5.90
CA THR A 183 -3.78 -0.19 -4.49
C THR A 183 -5.30 0.01 -4.37
N VAL A 184 -5.90 0.89 -5.17
CA VAL A 184 -7.37 1.06 -5.25
C VAL A 184 -8.03 -0.25 -5.70
N THR A 185 -7.49 -0.90 -6.72
CA THR A 185 -8.01 -2.19 -7.22
C THR A 185 -7.91 -3.29 -6.15
N ALA A 186 -6.80 -3.33 -5.40
CA ALA A 186 -6.64 -4.23 -4.27
C ALA A 186 -7.68 -3.98 -3.17
N ALA A 187 -7.99 -2.72 -2.90
CA ALA A 187 -9.04 -2.32 -1.96
C ALA A 187 -10.43 -2.82 -2.39
N LEU A 188 -10.76 -2.72 -3.68
CA LEU A 188 -12.01 -3.26 -4.24
C LEU A 188 -12.07 -4.78 -4.11
N CYS A 189 -10.99 -5.50 -4.40
CA CYS A 189 -10.90 -6.94 -4.18
C CYS A 189 -11.15 -7.32 -2.71
N LEU A 190 -10.57 -6.55 -1.79
CA LEU A 190 -10.76 -6.78 -0.35
C LEU A 190 -12.20 -6.50 0.10
N LEU A 191 -12.83 -5.46 -0.46
CA LEU A 191 -14.24 -5.15 -0.22
C LEU A 191 -15.15 -6.30 -0.69
N VAL A 192 -14.94 -6.80 -1.91
CA VAL A 192 -15.68 -7.96 -2.44
C VAL A 192 -15.48 -9.20 -1.54
N ALA A 193 -14.25 -9.44 -1.07
CA ALA A 193 -13.97 -10.52 -0.14
C ALA A 193 -14.75 -10.37 1.18
N ALA A 194 -14.84 -9.16 1.72
CA ALA A 194 -15.57 -8.86 2.95
C ALA A 194 -17.08 -9.05 2.80
N VAL A 195 -17.68 -8.55 1.71
CA VAL A 195 -19.11 -8.69 1.42
C VAL A 195 -19.48 -10.17 1.25
N ARG A 196 -18.68 -10.95 0.51
CA ARG A 196 -18.94 -12.39 0.33
C ARG A 196 -18.83 -13.19 1.63
N ARG A 197 -17.93 -12.78 2.56
CA ARG A 197 -17.87 -13.41 3.89
C ARG A 197 -19.12 -13.12 4.71
N ALA A 198 -19.58 -11.87 4.72
CA ALA A 198 -20.79 -11.47 5.45
C ALA A 198 -22.05 -12.19 4.93
N GLY A 199 -22.19 -12.35 3.59
CA GLY A 199 -23.32 -13.08 3.01
C GLY A 199 -23.37 -14.56 3.38
N ARG A 200 -22.21 -15.21 3.59
CA ARG A 200 -22.16 -16.62 4.00
C ARG A 200 -22.55 -16.85 5.46
N SER A 201 -22.34 -15.87 6.33
CA SER A 201 -22.72 -15.97 7.75
C SER A 201 -24.23 -15.82 8.00
N HIS A 202 -25.00 -15.39 6.99
CA HIS A 202 -26.45 -15.21 7.06
C HIS A 202 -27.23 -16.25 6.20
N GLY A 203 -26.57 -17.31 5.72
CA GLY A 203 -27.20 -18.36 4.93
C GLY A 203 -28.16 -19.23 5.75
N PRO A 204 -29.18 -19.86 5.12
CA PRO A 204 -30.26 -20.61 5.78
C PRO A 204 -29.79 -21.83 6.59
N ASP A 205 -28.56 -22.32 6.41
CA ASP A 205 -28.01 -23.46 7.18
C ASP A 205 -27.81 -23.17 8.68
N ALA A 206 -27.76 -21.90 9.10
CA ALA A 206 -27.67 -21.54 10.49
C ALA A 206 -28.97 -21.78 11.27
N SER A 207 -30.12 -21.73 10.61
CA SER A 207 -31.45 -21.96 11.21
C SER A 207 -31.73 -23.43 11.43
N ILE A 208 -31.29 -24.32 10.53
CA ILE A 208 -31.55 -25.77 10.60
C ILE A 208 -30.80 -26.41 11.79
N ASN A 209 -29.57 -25.98 12.07
CA ASN A 209 -28.79 -26.51 13.18
C ASN A 209 -29.26 -26.02 14.56
N ALA A 210 -29.93 -24.89 14.64
CA ALA A 210 -30.52 -24.38 15.89
C ALA A 210 -31.80 -25.19 16.28
N GLU A 211 -32.59 -25.60 15.34
CA GLU A 211 -33.80 -26.41 15.59
C GLU A 211 -33.48 -27.87 15.99
N VAL A 212 -32.49 -28.49 15.34
CA VAL A 212 -32.08 -29.87 15.66
C VAL A 212 -31.42 -29.97 17.04
N GLY A 213 -30.67 -28.96 17.47
CA GLY A 213 -30.07 -28.93 18.79
C GLY A 213 -31.05 -28.80 19.97
N SER A 214 -32.21 -28.22 19.73
CA SER A 214 -33.26 -28.02 20.75
C SER A 214 -34.14 -29.29 20.99
N ALA A 215 -34.18 -30.19 20.03
CA ALA A 215 -35.06 -31.37 20.07
C ALA A 215 -34.41 -32.59 20.81
N THR A 216 -33.15 -32.55 21.16
CA THR A 216 -32.40 -33.70 21.74
C THR A 216 -32.06 -33.59 23.21
N GLN A 217 -32.71 -32.73 24.03
CA GLN A 217 -32.52 -32.67 25.43
C GLN A 217 -33.49 -33.61 26.18
N PRO A 218 -33.06 -34.82 26.61
CA PRO A 218 -33.94 -35.69 27.41
C PRO A 218 -34.17 -35.12 28.80
N ARG A 219 -35.43 -35.20 29.26
CA ARG A 219 -35.85 -34.83 30.62
C ARG A 219 -35.40 -35.86 31.62
#